data_0edb442b02272012c7b9ee8e8682d1f4
#
_entry.id   0edb442b02272012c7b9ee8e8682d1f4
#
_cell.length_a   1.000
_cell.length_b   1.000
_cell.length_c   1.000
_cell.angle_alpha   90.00
_cell.angle_beta   90.00
_cell.angle_gamma   90.00
#
_symmetry.space_group_name_H-M   'P 1'
#
loop_
_entity.id
_entity.type
_entity.pdbx_description
1 polymer ?
#
loop_
_entity_poly.entity_id
_entity_poly.type
_entity_poly.pdbx_seq_one_letter_code
_entity_poly.pdbx_strand_id
1 'polypeptide(L)'
;MMLLRLCVFFIFIYTFSFSQSIRINEVAASNSIFLDEDGDTPDWIELYNYGADEISLNNWSLTDILDDNNPWTFPDITIDADEYLLIWASDKDRSGITYARTLINEGDSFRYEIPNENTDANWMNTDFDDDDWSIGNSGFGYADGDDNTYIAAGTLAVYLRKSFTIEDVSEINRLVLDVDYDDGFVAYINGVEVARANINGTPPIHNSTTQIDHEAQMYTCILRHH
;
A
#
# COMPACT_ATOMS: atom_id res chain seq x y z
N MET A 1 72.89 -20.01 -10.78
CA MET A 1 71.95 -19.49 -9.74
C MET A 1 70.66 -19.09 -10.45
N MET A 2 69.63 -19.96 -10.43
CA MET A 2 68.42 -19.86 -11.20
C MET A 2 67.35 -19.23 -10.28
N LEU A 3 66.93 -18.00 -10.60
CA LEU A 3 65.91 -17.29 -9.83
C LEU A 3 64.53 -17.82 -10.23
N LEU A 4 63.87 -18.55 -9.34
CA LEU A 4 62.50 -18.99 -9.47
C LEU A 4 61.56 -17.81 -9.15
N ARG A 5 60.89 -17.25 -10.17
CA ARG A 5 59.84 -16.23 -9.93
C ARG A 5 58.52 -16.93 -9.62
N LEU A 6 58.08 -16.81 -8.41
CA LEU A 6 56.77 -17.26 -7.93
C LEU A 6 55.72 -16.23 -8.37
N CYS A 7 54.87 -16.55 -9.35
CA CYS A 7 53.70 -15.77 -9.68
C CYS A 7 52.54 -16.19 -8.78
N VAL A 8 52.18 -15.32 -7.85
CA VAL A 8 50.97 -15.53 -7.01
C VAL A 8 49.76 -14.96 -7.79
N PHE A 9 48.92 -15.90 -8.23
CA PHE A 9 47.62 -15.51 -8.84
C PHE A 9 46.61 -15.30 -7.70
N PHE A 10 46.16 -14.07 -7.49
CA PHE A 10 45.00 -13.78 -6.67
C PHE A 10 43.73 -14.08 -7.46
N ILE A 11 43.05 -15.16 -7.15
CA ILE A 11 41.70 -15.44 -7.65
C ILE A 11 40.74 -14.67 -6.74
N PHE A 12 40.20 -13.56 -7.23
CA PHE A 12 39.06 -12.90 -6.60
C PHE A 12 37.80 -13.74 -6.87
N ILE A 13 37.35 -14.47 -5.86
CA ILE A 13 36.05 -15.13 -5.88
C ILE A 13 35.03 -14.05 -5.52
N TYR A 14 34.31 -13.53 -6.52
CA TYR A 14 33.12 -12.72 -6.29
C TYR A 14 32.00 -13.66 -5.85
N THR A 15 31.70 -13.68 -4.56
CA THR A 15 30.45 -14.27 -4.08
C THR A 15 29.34 -13.28 -4.36
N PHE A 16 28.50 -13.56 -5.36
CA PHE A 16 27.21 -12.88 -5.49
C PHE A 16 26.33 -13.37 -4.35
N SER A 17 26.11 -12.52 -3.36
CA SER A 17 25.06 -12.72 -2.38
C SER A 17 23.77 -12.23 -3.03
N PHE A 18 22.91 -13.15 -3.42
CA PHE A 18 21.54 -12.79 -3.79
C PHE A 18 20.83 -12.45 -2.47
N SER A 19 20.61 -11.19 -2.22
CA SER A 19 19.70 -10.75 -1.19
C SER A 19 18.29 -11.02 -1.69
N GLN A 20 17.53 -11.86 -0.98
CA GLN A 20 16.10 -11.98 -1.23
C GLN A 20 15.46 -10.66 -0.83
N SER A 21 14.73 -10.05 -1.75
CA SER A 21 14.08 -8.74 -1.55
C SER A 21 12.57 -8.86 -1.36
N ILE A 22 12.06 -10.04 -1.02
CA ILE A 22 10.65 -10.26 -0.64
C ILE A 22 10.53 -10.25 0.87
N ARG A 23 9.51 -9.57 1.37
CA ARG A 23 9.09 -9.62 2.77
C ARG A 23 7.57 -9.79 2.88
N ILE A 24 7.10 -10.34 3.96
CA ILE A 24 5.72 -10.20 4.38
C ILE A 24 5.56 -8.75 4.83
N ASN A 25 4.68 -8.02 4.16
CA ASN A 25 4.43 -6.60 4.43
C ASN A 25 3.31 -6.45 5.44
N GLU A 26 2.21 -7.17 5.23
CA GLU A 26 1.04 -7.11 6.10
C GLU A 26 0.38 -8.49 6.24
N VAL A 27 -0.32 -8.71 7.36
CA VAL A 27 -1.11 -9.91 7.62
C VAL A 27 -2.40 -9.52 8.33
N ALA A 28 -3.54 -9.85 7.76
CA ALA A 28 -4.83 -9.75 8.41
C ALA A 28 -5.28 -11.13 8.89
N ALA A 29 -5.09 -11.42 10.18
CA ALA A 29 -5.46 -12.69 10.80
C ALA A 29 -6.88 -12.68 11.41
N SER A 30 -7.70 -11.70 11.05
CA SER A 30 -9.10 -11.61 11.44
C SER A 30 -9.85 -10.67 10.50
N ASN A 31 -9.77 -10.96 9.20
CA ASN A 31 -10.43 -10.15 8.20
C ASN A 31 -11.95 -10.29 8.29
N SER A 32 -12.66 -9.17 8.33
CA SER A 32 -14.12 -9.12 8.34
C SER A 32 -14.70 -8.13 7.31
N ILE A 33 -13.85 -7.50 6.52
CA ILE A 33 -14.20 -6.38 5.65
C ILE A 33 -13.88 -6.69 4.19
N PHE A 34 -12.66 -7.16 3.91
CA PHE A 34 -12.22 -7.43 2.55
C PHE A 34 -12.74 -8.77 2.06
N LEU A 35 -13.40 -8.74 0.91
CA LEU A 35 -14.00 -9.91 0.28
C LEU A 35 -13.03 -10.50 -0.75
N ASP A 36 -12.90 -11.82 -0.75
CA ASP A 36 -12.29 -12.53 -1.87
C ASP A 36 -13.23 -12.56 -3.09
N GLU A 37 -12.83 -13.21 -4.17
CA GLU A 37 -13.59 -13.29 -5.41
C GLU A 37 -14.90 -14.08 -5.30
N ASP A 38 -15.10 -14.88 -4.23
CA ASP A 38 -16.35 -15.58 -3.95
C ASP A 38 -17.26 -14.79 -3.02
N GLY A 39 -16.78 -13.66 -2.48
CA GLY A 39 -17.52 -12.84 -1.54
C GLY A 39 -17.39 -13.30 -0.07
N ASP A 40 -16.41 -14.17 0.22
CA ASP A 40 -16.03 -14.54 1.57
C ASP A 40 -15.02 -13.54 2.14
N THR A 41 -14.82 -13.52 3.46
CA THR A 41 -13.83 -12.69 4.16
C THR A 41 -12.70 -13.53 4.76
N PRO A 42 -11.89 -14.24 3.95
CA PRO A 42 -10.76 -14.98 4.47
C PRO A 42 -9.67 -14.03 4.99
N ASP A 43 -8.84 -14.54 5.87
CA ASP A 43 -7.60 -13.87 6.24
C ASP A 43 -6.69 -13.71 5.01
N TRP A 44 -5.73 -12.79 5.08
CA TRP A 44 -4.84 -12.55 3.96
C TRP A 44 -3.43 -12.17 4.40
N ILE A 45 -2.49 -12.34 3.47
CA ILE A 45 -1.08 -12.02 3.63
C ILE A 45 -0.67 -11.18 2.42
N GLU A 46 0.01 -10.07 2.66
CA GLU A 46 0.61 -9.27 1.62
C GLU A 46 2.12 -9.46 1.60
N LEU A 47 2.65 -9.76 0.43
CA LEU A 47 4.09 -9.77 0.17
C LEU A 47 4.48 -8.48 -0.56
N TYR A 48 5.68 -7.99 -0.28
CA TYR A 48 6.26 -6.83 -0.95
C TYR A 48 7.66 -7.14 -1.48
N ASN A 49 7.88 -6.86 -2.76
CA ASN A 49 9.20 -6.88 -3.36
C ASN A 49 9.85 -5.50 -3.23
N TYR A 50 10.72 -5.32 -2.23
CA TYR A 50 11.46 -4.07 -2.03
C TYR A 50 12.78 -4.00 -2.83
N GLY A 51 12.97 -4.90 -3.79
CA GLY A 51 14.12 -4.95 -4.69
C GLY A 51 13.94 -4.07 -5.92
N ALA A 52 15.00 -3.91 -6.67
CA ALA A 52 15.00 -3.15 -7.92
C ALA A 52 14.66 -4.02 -9.16
N ASP A 53 14.53 -5.32 -8.99
CA ASP A 53 14.27 -6.30 -10.05
C ASP A 53 13.04 -7.15 -9.73
N GLU A 54 12.37 -7.67 -10.76
CA GLU A 54 11.31 -8.65 -10.58
C GLU A 54 11.82 -9.93 -9.89
N ILE A 55 10.97 -10.55 -9.09
CA ILE A 55 11.28 -11.80 -8.40
C ILE A 55 10.24 -12.86 -8.74
N SER A 56 10.70 -14.01 -9.27
CA SER A 56 9.86 -15.18 -9.44
C SER A 56 9.66 -15.91 -8.12
N LEU A 57 8.42 -16.22 -7.78
CA LEU A 57 8.05 -17.05 -6.63
C LEU A 57 7.96 -18.55 -6.99
N ASN A 58 8.37 -18.93 -8.18
CA ASN A 58 8.40 -20.34 -8.59
C ASN A 58 9.24 -21.18 -7.62
N ASN A 59 8.67 -22.26 -7.09
CA ASN A 59 9.23 -23.13 -6.04
C ASN A 59 9.35 -22.47 -4.64
N TRP A 60 8.77 -21.29 -4.43
CA TRP A 60 8.61 -20.77 -3.08
C TRP A 60 7.37 -21.37 -2.42
N SER A 61 7.37 -21.38 -1.10
CA SER A 61 6.28 -21.92 -0.30
C SER A 61 5.95 -21.01 0.86
N LEU A 62 4.70 -21.08 1.29
CA LEU A 62 4.21 -20.38 2.47
C LEU A 62 3.66 -21.41 3.45
N THR A 63 3.99 -21.27 4.74
CA THR A 63 3.50 -22.12 5.82
C THR A 63 3.55 -21.39 7.16
N ASP A 64 2.63 -21.72 8.05
CA ASP A 64 2.61 -21.29 9.45
C ASP A 64 3.16 -22.39 10.39
N ILE A 65 3.57 -23.52 9.84
CA ILE A 65 4.07 -24.68 10.58
C ILE A 65 5.58 -24.85 10.31
N LEU A 66 6.37 -24.77 11.38
CA LEU A 66 7.81 -25.07 11.28
C LEU A 66 8.03 -26.53 10.90
N ASP A 67 8.91 -26.79 9.95
CA ASP A 67 9.22 -28.12 9.40
C ASP A 67 8.02 -28.82 8.72
N ASP A 68 7.11 -28.05 8.12
CA ASP A 68 6.02 -28.58 7.32
C ASP A 68 6.54 -29.37 6.11
N ASN A 69 6.05 -30.60 5.96
CA ASN A 69 6.40 -31.46 4.82
C ASN A 69 5.52 -31.24 3.58
N ASN A 70 4.49 -30.41 3.69
CA ASN A 70 3.58 -30.11 2.61
C ASN A 70 3.08 -28.66 2.63
N PRO A 71 4.00 -27.67 2.61
CA PRO A 71 3.62 -26.27 2.61
C PRO A 71 2.86 -25.92 1.33
N TRP A 72 2.02 -24.89 1.39
CA TRP A 72 1.40 -24.33 0.18
C TRP A 72 2.50 -23.72 -0.71
N THR A 73 2.52 -24.16 -1.97
CA THR A 73 3.54 -23.73 -2.94
C THR A 73 2.93 -22.73 -3.92
N PHE A 74 3.65 -21.62 -4.13
CA PHE A 74 3.24 -20.60 -5.08
C PHE A 74 3.13 -21.19 -6.50
N PRO A 75 2.11 -20.77 -7.26
CA PRO A 75 2.09 -21.01 -8.71
C PRO A 75 3.25 -20.25 -9.38
N ASP A 76 3.44 -20.45 -10.68
CA ASP A 76 4.48 -19.76 -11.44
C ASP A 76 4.08 -18.29 -11.66
N ILE A 77 4.47 -17.44 -10.71
CA ILE A 77 4.18 -16.01 -10.69
C ILE A 77 5.44 -15.22 -10.37
N THR A 78 5.46 -13.95 -10.76
CA THR A 78 6.49 -12.97 -10.40
C THR A 78 5.87 -11.81 -9.65
N ILE A 79 6.66 -11.14 -8.81
CA ILE A 79 6.34 -9.83 -8.23
C ILE A 79 7.35 -8.84 -8.82
N ASP A 80 6.85 -7.83 -9.51
CA ASP A 80 7.68 -6.78 -10.09
C ASP A 80 8.41 -5.98 -9.00
N ALA A 81 9.43 -5.22 -9.39
CA ALA A 81 10.13 -4.33 -8.49
C ALA A 81 9.17 -3.32 -7.88
N ASP A 82 9.25 -3.13 -6.56
CA ASP A 82 8.42 -2.19 -5.80
C ASP A 82 6.90 -2.49 -5.85
N GLU A 83 6.53 -3.77 -6.09
CA GLU A 83 5.14 -4.22 -6.19
C GLU A 83 4.75 -5.15 -5.03
N TYR A 84 3.45 -5.25 -4.81
CA TYR A 84 2.82 -6.05 -3.75
C TYR A 84 2.05 -7.23 -4.35
N LEU A 85 1.95 -8.31 -3.59
CA LEU A 85 1.15 -9.48 -3.90
C LEU A 85 0.27 -9.84 -2.70
N LEU A 86 -1.05 -9.78 -2.91
CA LEU A 86 -2.03 -10.21 -1.92
C LEU A 86 -2.36 -11.70 -2.09
N ILE A 87 -2.33 -12.44 -0.98
CA ILE A 87 -2.61 -13.87 -0.91
C ILE A 87 -3.74 -14.09 0.08
N TRP A 88 -4.83 -14.69 -0.37
CA TRP A 88 -5.93 -15.08 0.50
C TRP A 88 -5.62 -16.39 1.23
N ALA A 89 -5.61 -16.38 2.56
CA ALA A 89 -5.51 -17.56 3.40
C ALA A 89 -6.92 -18.20 3.57
N SER A 90 -7.48 -18.69 2.48
CA SER A 90 -8.90 -19.05 2.34
C SER A 90 -9.17 -20.54 2.42
N ASP A 91 -8.15 -21.40 2.61
CA ASP A 91 -8.25 -22.86 2.51
C ASP A 91 -8.83 -23.35 1.15
N LYS A 92 -8.75 -22.49 0.12
CA LYS A 92 -9.17 -22.76 -1.25
C LYS A 92 -7.93 -22.93 -2.10
N ASP A 93 -7.70 -24.15 -2.61
CA ASP A 93 -6.58 -24.42 -3.51
C ASP A 93 -6.87 -23.81 -4.88
N ARG A 94 -6.44 -22.57 -5.07
CA ARG A 94 -6.63 -21.81 -6.30
C ARG A 94 -5.34 -21.73 -7.09
N SER A 95 -5.41 -22.11 -8.36
CA SER A 95 -4.29 -21.97 -9.30
C SER A 95 -4.14 -20.55 -9.86
N GLY A 96 -5.14 -19.68 -9.65
CA GLY A 96 -5.12 -18.27 -10.04
C GLY A 96 -4.97 -17.40 -8.81
N ILE A 97 -3.91 -16.63 -8.74
CA ILE A 97 -3.77 -15.55 -7.75
C ILE A 97 -4.34 -14.30 -8.37
N THR A 98 -5.25 -13.64 -7.66
CA THR A 98 -5.69 -12.31 -8.03
C THR A 98 -4.59 -11.32 -7.62
N TYR A 99 -3.94 -10.72 -8.58
CA TYR A 99 -2.95 -9.68 -8.32
C TYR A 99 -3.68 -8.44 -7.80
N ALA A 100 -3.31 -7.99 -6.63
CA ALA A 100 -3.62 -6.64 -6.20
C ALA A 100 -2.41 -5.76 -6.52
N ARG A 101 -2.54 -4.87 -7.47
CA ARG A 101 -1.54 -3.85 -7.74
C ARG A 101 -1.88 -2.60 -6.93
N THR A 102 -0.96 -2.17 -6.10
CA THR A 102 -1.14 -0.93 -5.35
C THR A 102 -0.93 0.26 -6.28
N LEU A 103 -1.91 1.14 -6.35
CA LEU A 103 -1.88 2.36 -7.17
C LEU A 103 -1.42 3.57 -6.38
N ILE A 104 -1.61 3.54 -5.07
CA ILE A 104 -1.21 4.59 -4.12
C ILE A 104 -0.69 3.90 -2.87
N ASN A 105 0.59 4.11 -2.56
CA ASN A 105 1.25 3.52 -1.40
C ASN A 105 1.22 4.47 -0.20
N GLU A 106 1.36 3.89 0.98
CA GLU A 106 1.70 4.66 2.19
C GLU A 106 3.00 5.46 1.95
N GLY A 107 3.01 6.71 2.42
CA GLY A 107 4.17 7.59 2.22
C GLY A 107 4.28 8.23 0.83
N ASP A 108 3.38 7.92 -0.08
CA ASP A 108 3.33 8.57 -1.40
C ASP A 108 3.13 10.08 -1.28
N SER A 109 3.68 10.80 -2.24
CA SER A 109 3.54 12.25 -2.31
C SER A 109 2.18 12.66 -2.88
N PHE A 110 1.53 13.60 -2.21
CA PHE A 110 0.25 14.21 -2.60
C PHE A 110 0.40 15.72 -2.78
N ARG A 111 -0.43 16.30 -3.62
CA ARG A 111 -0.77 17.72 -3.55
C ARG A 111 -1.82 17.90 -2.46
N TYR A 112 -1.65 18.93 -1.61
CA TYR A 112 -2.62 19.20 -0.56
C TYR A 112 -2.87 20.69 -0.34
N GLU A 113 -4.07 21.00 0.12
CA GLU A 113 -4.49 22.34 0.51
C GLU A 113 -5.27 22.29 1.83
N ILE A 114 -5.05 23.29 2.69
CA ILE A 114 -5.93 23.56 3.82
C ILE A 114 -7.07 24.45 3.28
N PRO A 115 -8.27 23.89 3.10
CA PRO A 115 -9.33 24.59 2.38
C PRO A 115 -9.90 25.76 3.20
N ASN A 116 -10.42 26.73 2.48
CA ASN A 116 -11.11 27.90 3.04
C ASN A 116 -12.31 28.29 2.15
N GLU A 117 -12.96 29.39 2.47
CA GLU A 117 -14.13 29.89 1.76
C GLU A 117 -13.88 30.25 0.28
N ASN A 118 -12.62 30.41 -0.13
CA ASN A 118 -12.22 30.75 -1.49
C ASN A 118 -11.69 29.52 -2.25
N THR A 119 -11.56 28.36 -1.62
CA THR A 119 -11.12 27.13 -2.30
C THR A 119 -12.08 26.78 -3.41
N ASP A 120 -11.57 26.56 -4.62
CA ASP A 120 -12.37 26.27 -5.81
C ASP A 120 -13.16 24.98 -5.62
N ALA A 121 -14.48 25.05 -5.81
CA ALA A 121 -15.38 23.90 -5.70
C ALA A 121 -15.11 22.80 -6.76
N ASN A 122 -14.35 23.12 -7.81
CA ASN A 122 -13.98 22.15 -8.85
C ASN A 122 -12.69 21.40 -8.55
N TRP A 123 -12.11 21.56 -7.37
CA TRP A 123 -10.86 20.93 -6.98
C TRP A 123 -10.83 19.40 -7.18
N MET A 124 -11.98 18.74 -7.22
CA MET A 124 -12.11 17.30 -7.43
C MET A 124 -12.00 16.87 -8.91
N ASN A 125 -12.06 17.81 -9.85
CA ASN A 125 -12.04 17.51 -11.28
C ASN A 125 -10.64 17.12 -11.75
N THR A 126 -10.57 16.31 -12.80
CA THR A 126 -9.31 15.83 -13.37
C THR A 126 -8.50 16.93 -14.06
N ASP A 127 -9.15 17.97 -14.54
CA ASP A 127 -8.55 19.11 -15.23
C ASP A 127 -8.27 20.30 -14.30
N PHE A 128 -8.46 20.13 -13.00
CA PHE A 128 -8.14 21.14 -12.00
C PHE A 128 -6.63 21.35 -11.94
N ASP A 129 -6.21 22.62 -11.98
CA ASP A 129 -4.81 23.01 -11.81
C ASP A 129 -4.48 23.11 -10.32
N ASP A 130 -3.68 22.19 -9.84
CA ASP A 130 -3.21 22.10 -8.45
C ASP A 130 -1.72 22.46 -8.29
N ASP A 131 -1.12 23.13 -9.26
CA ASP A 131 0.32 23.47 -9.23
C ASP A 131 0.71 24.36 -8.06
N ASP A 132 -0.21 25.21 -7.61
CA ASP A 132 -0.02 26.11 -6.45
C ASP A 132 -0.25 25.39 -5.10
N TRP A 133 -0.74 24.15 -5.08
CA TRP A 133 -0.95 23.41 -3.86
C TRP A 133 0.38 22.95 -3.24
N SER A 134 0.41 22.82 -1.93
CA SER A 134 1.56 22.28 -1.21
C SER A 134 1.77 20.79 -1.57
N ILE A 135 2.99 20.30 -1.37
CA ILE A 135 3.34 18.88 -1.53
C ILE A 135 3.65 18.31 -0.16
N GLY A 136 3.09 17.13 0.15
CA GLY A 136 3.36 16.39 1.37
C GLY A 136 3.20 14.89 1.12
N ASN A 137 3.81 14.08 1.97
CA ASN A 137 3.69 12.64 1.91
C ASN A 137 2.50 12.17 2.74
N SER A 138 1.82 11.09 2.33
CA SER A 138 0.71 10.52 3.09
C SER A 138 1.12 10.12 4.51
N GLY A 139 0.13 10.17 5.43
CA GLY A 139 0.29 10.37 6.85
C GLY A 139 0.17 11.87 7.12
N PHE A 140 -1.05 12.43 6.97
CA PHE A 140 -1.36 13.84 7.21
C PHE A 140 -2.08 13.97 8.52
N GLY A 141 -1.48 14.58 9.52
CA GLY A 141 -2.08 14.72 10.83
C GLY A 141 -1.31 15.65 11.77
N TYR A 142 -1.59 15.52 13.08
CA TYR A 142 -0.92 16.31 14.11
C TYR A 142 -0.99 15.60 15.48
N ALA A 143 0.00 15.85 16.34
CA ALA A 143 0.05 15.59 17.77
C ALA A 143 0.49 14.19 18.25
N ASP A 144 0.51 13.15 17.49
CA ASP A 144 0.85 11.77 17.86
C ASP A 144 2.27 11.36 17.44
N GLY A 145 2.84 12.02 16.43
CA GLY A 145 4.27 11.88 16.08
C GLY A 145 4.56 10.78 15.07
N ASP A 146 3.56 10.27 14.38
CA ASP A 146 3.59 9.29 13.31
C ASP A 146 3.29 9.89 11.92
N ASP A 147 2.92 11.17 11.88
CA ASP A 147 2.64 11.90 10.64
C ASP A 147 3.89 12.17 9.81
N ASN A 148 3.81 11.85 8.51
CA ASN A 148 4.81 12.25 7.53
C ASN A 148 4.65 13.73 7.10
N THR A 149 3.42 14.23 7.13
CA THR A 149 3.08 15.62 6.82
C THR A 149 2.27 16.24 7.95
N TYR A 150 2.92 17.13 8.68
CA TYR A 150 2.31 17.83 9.82
C TYR A 150 1.26 18.83 9.34
N ILE A 151 0.04 18.72 9.85
CA ILE A 151 -1.05 19.66 9.70
C ILE A 151 -1.24 20.42 11.02
N ALA A 152 -1.47 21.73 10.94
CA ALA A 152 -1.61 22.55 12.14
C ALA A 152 -2.83 22.13 12.97
N ALA A 153 -2.65 21.98 14.27
CA ALA A 153 -3.74 21.66 15.20
C ALA A 153 -4.90 22.68 15.07
N GLY A 154 -6.12 22.16 15.07
CA GLY A 154 -7.34 22.94 14.85
C GLY A 154 -7.72 23.15 13.39
N THR A 155 -7.02 22.56 12.46
CA THR A 155 -7.44 22.44 11.06
C THR A 155 -8.65 21.52 10.99
N LEU A 156 -9.73 21.97 10.31
CA LEU A 156 -10.97 21.20 10.22
C LEU A 156 -11.00 20.25 9.04
N ALA A 157 -10.22 20.52 8.00
CA ALA A 157 -10.15 19.69 6.80
C ALA A 157 -8.82 19.86 6.08
N VAL A 158 -8.41 18.83 5.38
CA VAL A 158 -7.34 18.87 4.40
C VAL A 158 -7.86 18.27 3.08
N TYR A 159 -7.58 18.93 1.96
CA TYR A 159 -7.88 18.41 0.63
C TYR A 159 -6.62 17.81 0.05
N LEU A 160 -6.71 16.56 -0.39
CA LEU A 160 -5.61 15.78 -0.92
C LEU A 160 -5.88 15.41 -2.38
N ARG A 161 -4.88 15.54 -3.23
CA ARG A 161 -4.95 15.12 -4.63
C ARG A 161 -3.76 14.25 -4.99
N LYS A 162 -4.04 13.13 -5.68
CA LYS A 162 -3.02 12.22 -6.21
C LYS A 162 -3.48 11.72 -7.57
N SER A 163 -2.60 11.80 -8.55
CA SER A 163 -2.84 11.19 -9.86
C SER A 163 -2.19 9.82 -9.93
N PHE A 164 -2.90 8.87 -10.51
CA PHE A 164 -2.38 7.56 -10.88
C PHE A 164 -2.87 7.18 -12.27
N THR A 165 -2.19 6.26 -12.93
CA THR A 165 -2.52 5.82 -14.29
C THR A 165 -2.82 4.33 -14.30
N ILE A 166 -3.90 3.95 -14.96
CA ILE A 166 -4.25 2.56 -15.28
C ILE A 166 -4.11 2.41 -16.79
N GLU A 167 -3.19 1.54 -17.22
CA GLU A 167 -2.91 1.34 -18.63
C GLU A 167 -4.03 0.58 -19.35
N ASP A 168 -4.58 -0.43 -18.72
CA ASP A 168 -5.71 -1.20 -19.24
C ASP A 168 -6.81 -1.38 -18.17
N VAL A 169 -7.88 -0.62 -18.32
CA VAL A 169 -9.04 -0.68 -17.41
C VAL A 169 -9.77 -2.02 -17.49
N SER A 170 -9.62 -2.77 -18.59
CA SER A 170 -10.29 -4.06 -18.77
C SER A 170 -9.69 -5.16 -17.87
N GLU A 171 -8.50 -4.96 -17.36
CA GLU A 171 -7.84 -5.86 -16.40
C GLU A 171 -8.28 -5.62 -14.95
N ILE A 172 -8.97 -4.52 -14.69
CA ILE A 172 -9.43 -4.17 -13.34
C ILE A 172 -10.77 -4.83 -13.05
N ASN A 173 -10.74 -5.87 -12.23
CA ASN A 173 -11.96 -6.51 -11.74
C ASN A 173 -12.55 -5.79 -10.51
N ARG A 174 -11.69 -5.20 -9.70
CA ARG A 174 -12.06 -4.51 -8.46
C ARG A 174 -11.03 -3.41 -8.15
N LEU A 175 -11.51 -2.29 -7.66
CA LEU A 175 -10.70 -1.27 -7.03
C LEU A 175 -11.02 -1.26 -5.54
N VAL A 176 -10.01 -1.39 -4.69
CA VAL A 176 -10.14 -1.33 -3.23
C VAL A 176 -9.53 -0.02 -2.76
N LEU A 177 -10.25 0.69 -1.91
CA LEU A 177 -9.76 1.86 -1.20
C LEU A 177 -9.65 1.48 0.28
N ASP A 178 -8.43 1.44 0.78
CA ASP A 178 -8.11 1.33 2.20
C ASP A 178 -7.66 2.69 2.69
N VAL A 179 -8.33 3.21 3.70
CA VAL A 179 -8.07 4.55 4.27
C VAL A 179 -8.13 4.44 5.77
N ASP A 180 -7.00 4.71 6.40
CA ASP A 180 -6.98 5.02 7.82
C ASP A 180 -7.27 6.51 7.98
N TYR A 181 -8.28 6.86 8.79
CA TYR A 181 -8.79 8.23 8.87
C TYR A 181 -9.12 8.64 10.30
N ASP A 182 -8.82 9.87 10.60
CA ASP A 182 -9.20 10.55 11.83
C ASP A 182 -10.34 11.51 11.51
N ASP A 183 -11.33 11.30 12.21
CA ASP A 183 -12.75 11.52 12.32
C ASP A 183 -13.55 11.17 11.06
N GLY A 184 -13.19 11.56 9.86
CA GLY A 184 -14.01 11.26 8.68
C GLY A 184 -13.37 11.63 7.35
N PHE A 185 -13.85 11.03 6.26
CA PHE A 185 -13.35 11.32 4.92
C PHE A 185 -14.44 11.27 3.84
N VAL A 186 -14.14 11.87 2.71
CA VAL A 186 -14.87 11.68 1.44
C VAL A 186 -13.84 11.50 0.33
N ALA A 187 -13.95 10.41 -0.42
CA ALA A 187 -13.06 10.08 -1.53
C ALA A 187 -13.77 10.25 -2.87
N TYR A 188 -13.02 10.80 -3.83
CA TYR A 188 -13.47 11.03 -5.20
C TYR A 188 -12.50 10.40 -6.18
N ILE A 189 -13.01 9.78 -7.24
CA ILE A 189 -12.24 9.37 -8.41
C ILE A 189 -12.78 10.13 -9.61
N ASN A 190 -11.91 10.90 -10.27
CA ASN A 190 -12.26 11.70 -11.43
C ASN A 190 -13.52 12.59 -11.20
N GLY A 191 -13.61 13.22 -10.05
CA GLY A 191 -14.70 14.10 -9.66
C GLY A 191 -15.97 13.38 -9.18
N VAL A 192 -16.00 12.05 -9.21
CA VAL A 192 -17.14 11.25 -8.75
C VAL A 192 -16.84 10.71 -7.34
N GLU A 193 -17.75 10.97 -6.41
CA GLU A 193 -17.66 10.41 -5.05
C GLU A 193 -17.78 8.88 -5.10
N VAL A 194 -16.82 8.19 -4.51
CA VAL A 194 -16.76 6.71 -4.47
C VAL A 194 -16.87 6.14 -3.06
N ALA A 195 -16.49 6.91 -2.05
CA ALA A 195 -16.59 6.48 -0.66
C ALA A 195 -16.69 7.68 0.29
N ARG A 196 -17.28 7.45 1.47
CA ARG A 196 -17.26 8.40 2.59
C ARG A 196 -17.44 7.70 3.93
N ALA A 197 -16.93 8.30 4.98
CA ALA A 197 -17.24 7.94 6.34
C ALA A 197 -17.43 9.20 7.20
N ASN A 198 -18.39 9.14 8.09
CA ASN A 198 -18.63 10.05 9.22
C ASN A 198 -18.76 11.56 8.91
N ILE A 199 -19.02 11.95 7.66
CA ILE A 199 -19.19 13.35 7.27
C ILE A 199 -20.42 13.56 6.40
N ASN A 200 -21.15 14.67 6.63
CA ASN A 200 -22.34 15.07 5.89
C ASN A 200 -22.04 16.11 4.80
N GLY A 201 -23.02 16.28 3.92
CA GLY A 201 -22.95 17.21 2.79
C GLY A 201 -22.49 16.54 1.50
N THR A 202 -22.99 17.00 0.33
CA THR A 202 -22.65 16.42 -0.98
C THR A 202 -22.47 17.53 -2.00
N PRO A 203 -21.21 17.95 -2.27
CA PRO A 203 -19.99 17.67 -1.46
C PRO A 203 -20.05 18.34 -0.07
N PRO A 204 -19.25 17.91 0.90
CA PRO A 204 -19.10 18.66 2.14
C PRO A 204 -18.41 20.01 1.89
N ILE A 205 -18.71 21.00 2.69
CA ILE A 205 -18.01 22.29 2.63
C ILE A 205 -16.75 22.26 3.48
N HIS A 206 -15.82 23.18 3.23
CA HIS A 206 -14.49 23.21 3.86
C HIS A 206 -14.49 23.22 5.40
N ASN A 207 -15.56 23.65 6.04
CA ASN A 207 -15.72 23.70 7.49
C ASN A 207 -16.80 22.72 7.99
N SER A 208 -17.12 21.69 7.21
CA SER A 208 -17.95 20.59 7.69
C SER A 208 -17.25 19.87 8.83
N THR A 209 -18.05 19.44 9.80
CA THR A 209 -17.58 18.64 10.94
C THR A 209 -18.13 17.22 10.86
N THR A 210 -17.45 16.31 11.48
CA THR A 210 -17.84 14.91 11.64
C THR A 210 -18.97 14.77 12.66
N GLN A 211 -19.65 13.62 12.63
CA GLN A 211 -20.80 13.36 13.50
C GLN A 211 -20.41 12.72 14.83
N ILE A 212 -19.36 11.92 14.80
CA ILE A 212 -18.79 11.20 15.96
C ILE A 212 -17.28 11.30 15.86
N ASP A 213 -16.61 11.15 17.00
CA ASP A 213 -15.15 11.02 17.05
C ASP A 213 -14.77 9.62 16.53
N HIS A 214 -13.77 9.55 15.67
CA HIS A 214 -13.18 8.32 15.17
C HIS A 214 -11.65 8.50 15.11
N GLU A 215 -10.94 7.66 15.80
CA GLU A 215 -9.47 7.69 15.85
C GLU A 215 -8.90 6.74 14.83
N ALA A 216 -7.95 7.21 14.03
CA ALA A 216 -7.14 6.40 13.15
C ALA A 216 -6.38 5.34 13.98
N GLN A 217 -6.33 4.11 13.49
CA GLN A 217 -5.67 3.01 14.20
C GLN A 217 -4.50 2.51 13.37
N MET A 218 -3.29 2.95 13.72
CA MET A 218 -2.11 2.30 13.16
C MET A 218 -2.08 0.82 13.57
N TYR A 219 -2.28 -0.07 12.61
CA TYR A 219 -2.05 -1.49 12.80
C TYR A 219 -0.55 -1.76 12.77
N THR A 220 0.11 -1.61 13.93
CA THR A 220 1.46 -2.12 14.08
C THR A 220 1.39 -3.65 14.01
N CYS A 221 1.85 -4.22 12.90
CA CYS A 221 2.04 -5.65 12.76
C CYS A 221 3.12 -6.10 13.75
N ILE A 222 2.73 -6.50 14.95
CA ILE A 222 3.63 -7.10 15.93
C ILE A 222 3.75 -8.56 15.55
N LEU A 223 4.86 -8.94 14.91
CA LEU A 223 5.30 -10.32 14.80
C LEU A 223 5.53 -10.87 16.22
N ARG A 224 4.53 -11.55 16.78
CA ARG A 224 4.71 -12.34 17.99
C ARG A 224 5.22 -13.72 17.58
N HIS A 225 6.48 -13.98 17.85
CA HIS A 225 6.95 -15.37 17.98
C HIS A 225 6.27 -15.99 19.20
N HIS A 226 5.58 -17.10 18.99
CA HIS A 226 5.27 -18.08 20.02
C HIS A 226 6.25 -19.23 19.91
#